data_c58c07b33d1f424e47de046b6764eff0
#
_entry.id   c58c07b33d1f424e47de046b6764eff0
#
_cell.length_a   1.000
_cell.length_b   1.000
_cell.length_c   1.000
_cell.angle_alpha   90.00
_cell.angle_beta   90.00
_cell.angle_gamma   90.00
#
_symmetry.space_group_name_H-M   'P 1'
#
loop_
_entity.id
_entity.type
_entity.pdbx_description
1 polymer ?
#
loop_
_entity_poly.entity_id
_entity_poly.type
_entity_poly.pdbx_seq_one_letter_code
_entity_poly.pdbx_strand_id
1 'polypeptide(L)'
;MDSDQGSPAQSTSDFESGLKDDDRLDLRIWLRLLTCANMIERRVRQNLRTDFDTTLPRFDVLAQIDRAPEGQPMQELSRRLMVTNGNMTPLVDRLEEEALVVREPSAKDRRVQHVKLTDAGKSALEAMIPENKRWVSDLMQYVDRDRASELYDLLGDLKESILKSEAGK
;
A
#
# COMPACT_ATOMS: atom_id res chain seq x y z
N MET A 1 -17.53 37.77 27.95
CA MET A 1 -18.47 37.37 26.88
C MET A 1 -17.64 37.23 25.62
N ASP A 2 -17.02 36.12 25.45
CA ASP A 2 -16.36 35.79 24.20
C ASP A 2 -16.74 34.38 23.84
N SER A 3 -17.50 34.27 22.76
CA SER A 3 -18.07 33.07 22.23
C SER A 3 -17.02 32.43 21.35
N ASP A 4 -16.36 31.39 21.88
CA ASP A 4 -15.55 30.47 21.08
C ASP A 4 -16.49 29.62 20.20
N GLN A 5 -16.66 30.05 18.96
CA GLN A 5 -17.34 29.27 17.93
C GLN A 5 -16.35 28.30 17.36
N GLY A 6 -16.33 27.09 17.94
CA GLY A 6 -15.67 25.93 17.34
C GLY A 6 -16.14 25.72 15.91
N SER A 7 -15.20 25.86 14.97
CA SER A 7 -15.39 25.56 13.56
C SER A 7 -15.90 24.11 13.40
N PRO A 8 -16.99 23.85 12.68
CA PRO A 8 -17.45 22.47 12.48
C PRO A 8 -16.39 21.72 11.67
N ALA A 9 -15.90 20.62 12.24
CA ALA A 9 -15.10 19.64 11.51
C ALA A 9 -15.80 19.33 10.17
N GLN A 10 -15.12 19.60 9.07
CA GLN A 10 -15.61 19.26 7.73
C GLN A 10 -15.86 17.75 7.71
N SER A 11 -17.11 17.36 7.70
CA SER A 11 -17.54 15.98 7.47
C SER A 11 -17.07 15.59 6.08
N THR A 12 -15.93 14.92 6.00
CA THR A 12 -15.49 14.29 4.75
C THR A 12 -16.51 13.21 4.45
N SER A 13 -17.30 13.40 3.39
CA SER A 13 -18.15 12.35 2.84
C SER A 13 -17.27 11.15 2.50
N ASP A 14 -17.47 10.04 3.18
CA ASP A 14 -16.78 8.77 2.98
C ASP A 14 -17.74 7.68 2.53
N PHE A 15 -17.25 6.47 2.26
CA PHE A 15 -18.06 5.37 1.78
C PHE A 15 -19.10 4.87 2.82
N GLU A 16 -18.92 5.20 4.11
CA GLU A 16 -19.83 4.83 5.18
C GLU A 16 -20.96 5.85 5.37
N SER A 17 -20.81 7.09 4.87
CA SER A 17 -21.76 8.20 5.14
C SER A 17 -23.19 7.96 4.69
N GLY A 18 -23.42 6.97 3.82
CA GLY A 18 -24.75 6.61 3.31
C GLY A 18 -25.34 5.34 3.93
N LEU A 19 -24.63 4.68 4.86
CA LEU A 19 -25.08 3.43 5.48
C LEU A 19 -26.24 3.67 6.45
N LYS A 20 -27.21 2.74 6.42
CA LYS A 20 -28.32 2.66 7.37
C LYS A 20 -28.04 1.59 8.42
N ASP A 21 -28.73 1.67 9.56
CA ASP A 21 -28.52 0.71 10.66
C ASP A 21 -28.97 -0.72 10.32
N ASP A 22 -29.85 -0.89 9.34
CA ASP A 22 -30.35 -2.18 8.84
C ASP A 22 -29.49 -2.78 7.71
N ASP A 23 -28.46 -2.07 7.24
CA ASP A 23 -27.53 -2.62 6.24
C ASP A 23 -26.77 -3.82 6.80
N ARG A 24 -26.54 -4.81 5.93
CA ARG A 24 -25.87 -6.05 6.30
C ARG A 24 -24.47 -5.77 6.85
N LEU A 25 -24.09 -6.51 7.90
CA LEU A 25 -22.81 -6.34 8.60
C LEU A 25 -21.61 -6.51 7.67
N ASP A 26 -21.67 -7.47 6.76
CA ASP A 26 -20.60 -7.72 5.78
C ASP A 26 -20.36 -6.51 4.85
N LEU A 27 -21.43 -5.86 4.38
CA LEU A 27 -21.32 -4.62 3.59
C LEU A 27 -20.70 -3.49 4.43
N ARG A 28 -21.15 -3.33 5.68
CA ARG A 28 -20.63 -2.30 6.59
C ARG A 28 -19.15 -2.51 6.88
N ILE A 29 -18.72 -3.74 7.11
CA ILE A 29 -17.31 -4.09 7.30
C ILE A 29 -16.50 -3.73 6.05
N TRP A 30 -16.98 -4.14 4.87
CA TRP A 30 -16.26 -3.84 3.63
C TRP A 30 -16.10 -2.34 3.38
N LEU A 31 -17.16 -1.55 3.52
CA LEU A 31 -17.09 -0.10 3.32
C LEU A 31 -16.19 0.59 4.35
N ARG A 32 -16.19 0.12 5.60
CA ARG A 32 -15.26 0.61 6.63
C ARG A 32 -13.81 0.32 6.31
N LEU A 33 -13.50 -0.90 5.87
CA LEU A 33 -12.17 -1.28 5.42
C LEU A 33 -11.70 -0.40 4.26
N LEU A 34 -12.59 -0.19 3.27
CA LEU A 34 -12.31 0.65 2.12
C LEU A 34 -12.03 2.10 2.53
N THR A 35 -12.86 2.66 3.42
CA THR A 35 -12.66 4.01 3.97
C THR A 35 -11.32 4.12 4.69
N CYS A 36 -11.03 3.22 5.62
CA CYS A 36 -9.76 3.22 6.36
C CYS A 36 -8.56 3.09 5.42
N ALA A 37 -8.59 2.14 4.48
CA ALA A 37 -7.52 1.93 3.52
C ALA A 37 -7.26 3.20 2.68
N ASN A 38 -8.30 3.84 2.15
CA ASN A 38 -8.17 5.07 1.37
C ASN A 38 -7.64 6.25 2.21
N MET A 39 -8.03 6.36 3.48
CA MET A 39 -7.53 7.40 4.38
C MET A 39 -6.03 7.23 4.64
N ILE A 40 -5.59 6.01 4.95
CA ILE A 40 -4.18 5.66 5.17
C ILE A 40 -3.39 5.92 3.89
N GLU A 41 -3.85 5.39 2.77
CA GLU A 41 -3.18 5.52 1.48
C GLU A 41 -3.03 6.99 1.05
N ARG A 42 -4.06 7.80 1.19
CA ARG A 42 -4.01 9.25 0.92
C ARG A 42 -2.94 9.95 1.75
N ARG A 43 -2.83 9.63 3.04
CA ARG A 43 -1.83 10.22 3.93
C ARG A 43 -0.42 9.80 3.54
N VAL A 44 -0.21 8.52 3.29
CA VAL A 44 1.10 7.99 2.84
C VAL A 44 1.51 8.60 1.50
N ARG A 45 0.59 8.70 0.53
CA ARG A 45 0.84 9.36 -0.78
C ARG A 45 1.27 10.81 -0.61
N GLN A 46 0.59 11.56 0.26
CA GLN A 46 0.93 12.95 0.53
C GLN A 46 2.34 13.07 1.11
N ASN A 47 2.65 12.27 2.12
CA ASN A 47 3.95 12.31 2.80
C ASN A 47 5.09 11.87 1.87
N LEU A 48 4.92 10.79 1.08
CA LEU A 48 5.91 10.38 0.08
C LEU A 48 6.21 11.49 -0.93
N ARG A 49 5.19 12.23 -1.36
CA ARG A 49 5.38 13.35 -2.30
C ARG A 49 6.09 14.51 -1.63
N THR A 50 5.72 14.86 -0.39
CA THR A 50 6.27 16.02 0.31
C THR A 50 7.71 15.79 0.76
N ASP A 51 7.99 14.61 1.32
CA ASP A 51 9.26 14.35 2.03
C ASP A 51 10.32 13.70 1.11
N PHE A 52 9.88 13.01 0.02
CA PHE A 52 10.76 12.25 -0.87
C PHE A 52 10.55 12.51 -2.37
N ASP A 53 9.69 13.45 -2.75
CA ASP A 53 9.34 13.73 -4.15
C ASP A 53 9.04 12.46 -4.98
N THR A 54 8.37 11.49 -4.36
CA THR A 54 8.04 10.21 -4.98
C THR A 54 6.55 9.86 -4.84
N THR A 55 6.14 8.76 -5.47
CA THR A 55 4.75 8.29 -5.43
C THR A 55 4.64 6.94 -4.74
N LEU A 56 3.46 6.64 -4.16
CA LEU A 56 3.21 5.36 -3.51
C LEU A 56 3.45 4.16 -4.44
N PRO A 57 3.00 4.14 -5.73
CA PRO A 57 3.32 3.02 -6.61
C PRO A 57 4.83 2.79 -6.82
N ARG A 58 5.64 3.85 -6.85
CA ARG A 58 7.10 3.74 -6.97
C ARG A 58 7.70 3.13 -5.71
N PHE A 59 7.30 3.64 -4.54
CA PHE A 59 7.71 3.08 -3.25
C PHE A 59 7.32 1.60 -3.14
N ASP A 60 6.10 1.22 -3.52
CA ASP A 60 5.61 -0.15 -3.46
C ASP A 60 6.43 -1.09 -4.35
N VAL A 61 6.79 -0.65 -5.56
CA VAL A 61 7.64 -1.43 -6.46
C VAL A 61 9.02 -1.63 -5.86
N LEU A 62 9.67 -0.58 -5.37
CA LEU A 62 10.99 -0.69 -4.73
C LEU A 62 10.94 -1.61 -3.50
N ALA A 63 9.95 -1.42 -2.63
CA ALA A 63 9.75 -2.25 -1.44
C ALA A 63 9.46 -3.73 -1.77
N GLN A 64 8.76 -3.98 -2.88
CA GLN A 64 8.48 -5.34 -3.32
C GLN A 64 9.71 -6.03 -3.90
N ILE A 65 10.56 -5.31 -4.64
CA ILE A 65 11.82 -5.82 -5.20
C ILE A 65 12.82 -6.13 -4.08
N ASP A 66 12.90 -5.28 -3.05
CA ASP A 66 13.81 -5.46 -1.90
C ASP A 66 13.61 -6.81 -1.18
N ARG A 67 12.37 -7.33 -1.19
CA ARG A 67 12.05 -8.64 -0.60
C ARG A 67 12.60 -9.84 -1.38
N ALA A 68 13.17 -9.61 -2.54
CA ALA A 68 13.75 -10.65 -3.40
C ALA A 68 15.10 -10.19 -3.94
N PRO A 69 16.19 -10.35 -3.18
CA PRO A 69 17.53 -9.89 -3.57
C PRO A 69 18.01 -10.40 -4.94
N GLU A 70 17.56 -11.59 -5.34
CA GLU A 70 17.85 -12.16 -6.67
C GLU A 70 17.03 -11.52 -7.81
N GLY A 71 16.18 -10.54 -7.47
CA GLY A 71 15.26 -9.88 -8.39
C GLY A 71 13.96 -10.63 -8.59
N GLN A 72 12.97 -9.93 -9.12
CA GLN A 72 11.63 -10.48 -9.40
C GLN A 72 11.25 -10.31 -10.87
N PRO A 73 10.58 -11.31 -11.49
CA PRO A 73 9.97 -11.14 -12.79
C PRO A 73 8.90 -10.05 -12.78
N MET A 74 8.77 -9.29 -13.88
CA MET A 74 7.74 -8.26 -14.05
C MET A 74 6.33 -8.79 -13.76
N GLN A 75 6.01 -9.99 -14.22
CA GLN A 75 4.71 -10.62 -13.99
C GLN A 75 4.43 -10.85 -12.51
N GLU A 76 5.44 -11.25 -11.75
CA GLU A 76 5.30 -11.48 -10.31
C GLU A 76 5.13 -10.15 -9.55
N LEU A 77 5.84 -9.08 -9.95
CA LEU A 77 5.62 -7.73 -9.42
C LEU A 77 4.18 -7.25 -9.65
N SER A 78 3.67 -7.40 -10.88
CA SER A 78 2.30 -7.04 -11.23
C SER A 78 1.27 -7.80 -10.37
N ARG A 79 1.48 -9.11 -10.21
CA ARG A 79 0.60 -9.97 -9.43
C ARG A 79 0.58 -9.57 -7.95
N ARG A 80 1.75 -9.36 -7.34
CA ARG A 80 1.87 -9.02 -5.91
C ARG A 80 1.33 -7.64 -5.57
N LEU A 81 1.52 -6.70 -6.47
CA LEU A 81 1.03 -5.33 -6.31
C LEU A 81 -0.40 -5.13 -6.81
N MET A 82 -1.04 -6.20 -7.32
CA MET A 82 -2.41 -6.16 -7.87
C MET A 82 -2.57 -5.10 -8.97
N VAL A 83 -1.51 -4.89 -9.76
CA VAL A 83 -1.47 -3.89 -10.83
C VAL A 83 -1.38 -4.61 -12.18
N THR A 84 -2.04 -4.09 -13.19
CA THR A 84 -1.94 -4.65 -14.55
C THR A 84 -0.54 -4.48 -15.12
N ASN A 85 -0.09 -5.42 -15.97
CA ASN A 85 1.21 -5.33 -16.63
C ASN A 85 1.36 -4.03 -17.44
N GLY A 86 0.27 -3.52 -18.04
CA GLY A 86 0.26 -2.26 -18.77
C GLY A 86 0.60 -1.03 -17.92
N ASN A 87 0.26 -1.06 -16.63
CA ASN A 87 0.59 0.01 -15.69
C ASN A 87 1.98 -0.21 -15.04
N MET A 88 2.40 -1.48 -14.88
CA MET A 88 3.69 -1.82 -14.27
C MET A 88 4.87 -1.46 -15.17
N THR A 89 4.78 -1.73 -16.47
CA THR A 89 5.90 -1.51 -17.40
C THR A 89 6.38 -0.05 -17.42
N PRO A 90 5.51 0.97 -17.64
CA PRO A 90 5.95 2.36 -17.63
C PRO A 90 6.50 2.82 -16.28
N LEU A 91 6.02 2.23 -15.19
CA LEU A 91 6.49 2.54 -13.85
C LEU A 91 7.93 2.03 -13.63
N VAL A 92 8.21 0.79 -14.03
CA VAL A 92 9.56 0.21 -13.93
C VAL A 92 10.51 0.87 -14.93
N ASP A 93 10.05 1.25 -16.14
CA ASP A 93 10.87 1.98 -17.12
C ASP A 93 11.40 3.29 -16.53
N ARG A 94 10.54 4.07 -15.86
CA ARG A 94 10.96 5.32 -15.20
C ARG A 94 11.93 5.08 -14.04
N LEU A 95 11.72 4.03 -13.23
CA LEU A 95 12.65 3.69 -12.16
C LEU A 95 14.01 3.26 -12.70
N GLU A 96 14.05 2.63 -13.88
CA GLU A 96 15.28 2.25 -14.57
C GLU A 96 15.99 3.46 -15.19
N GLU A 97 15.26 4.38 -15.82
CA GLU A 97 15.78 5.66 -16.32
C GLU A 97 16.43 6.49 -15.19
N GLU A 98 15.89 6.42 -13.99
CA GLU A 98 16.44 7.08 -12.79
C GLU A 98 17.53 6.25 -12.09
N ALA A 99 17.93 5.12 -12.68
CA ALA A 99 18.94 4.21 -12.14
C ALA A 99 18.61 3.65 -10.74
N LEU A 100 17.34 3.58 -10.36
CA LEU A 100 16.90 2.99 -9.07
C LEU A 100 16.70 1.47 -9.17
N VAL A 101 16.43 0.99 -10.37
CA VAL A 101 16.32 -0.45 -10.67
C VAL A 101 17.10 -0.78 -11.94
N VAL A 102 17.35 -2.06 -12.15
CA VAL A 102 17.96 -2.63 -13.35
C VAL A 102 17.21 -3.88 -13.76
N ARG A 103 17.07 -4.11 -15.07
CA ARG A 103 16.56 -5.37 -15.62
C ARG A 103 17.72 -6.27 -16.02
N GLU A 104 17.72 -7.49 -15.49
CA GLU A 104 18.71 -8.51 -15.82
C GLU A 104 18.02 -9.79 -16.31
N PRO A 105 18.59 -10.46 -17.33
CA PRO A 105 18.10 -11.78 -17.72
C PRO A 105 18.20 -12.77 -16.57
N SER A 106 17.14 -13.55 -16.34
CA SER A 106 17.17 -14.63 -15.35
C SER A 106 18.27 -15.64 -15.66
N ALA A 107 18.97 -16.09 -14.62
CA ALA A 107 19.97 -17.16 -14.76
C ALA A 107 19.37 -18.50 -15.20
N LYS A 108 18.08 -18.72 -14.92
CA LYS A 108 17.36 -19.95 -15.27
C LYS A 108 16.76 -19.91 -16.68
N ASP A 109 16.22 -18.78 -17.09
CA ASP A 109 15.64 -18.58 -18.41
C ASP A 109 15.88 -17.14 -18.87
N ARG A 110 16.77 -16.95 -19.84
CA ARG A 110 17.15 -15.64 -20.37
C ARG A 110 16.01 -14.86 -21.05
N ARG A 111 14.87 -15.51 -21.32
CA ARG A 111 13.67 -14.83 -21.84
C ARG A 111 12.92 -14.08 -20.74
N VAL A 112 13.18 -14.42 -19.47
CA VAL A 112 12.56 -13.80 -18.32
C VAL A 112 13.50 -12.71 -17.80
N GLN A 113 13.01 -11.47 -17.75
CA GLN A 113 13.73 -10.36 -17.15
C GLN A 113 13.35 -10.25 -15.67
N HIS A 114 14.37 -10.21 -14.81
CA HIS A 114 14.23 -9.90 -13.41
C HIS A 114 14.54 -8.42 -13.17
N VAL A 115 13.72 -7.78 -12.37
CA VAL A 115 13.96 -6.41 -11.90
C VAL A 115 14.63 -6.49 -10.53
N LYS A 116 15.75 -5.77 -10.38
CA LYS A 116 16.55 -5.70 -9.14
C LYS A 116 16.71 -4.25 -8.73
N LEU A 117 16.88 -4.01 -7.42
CA LEU A 117 17.36 -2.71 -6.95
C LEU A 117 18.82 -2.51 -7.32
N THR A 118 19.16 -1.28 -7.69
CA THR A 118 20.54 -0.80 -7.68
C THR A 118 20.93 -0.36 -6.26
N ASP A 119 22.19 -0.04 -6.03
CA ASP A 119 22.62 0.55 -4.75
C ASP A 119 21.91 1.89 -4.48
N ALA A 120 21.68 2.69 -5.52
CA ALA A 120 20.90 3.93 -5.42
C ALA A 120 19.43 3.65 -5.04
N GLY A 121 18.80 2.66 -5.68
CA GLY A 121 17.44 2.26 -5.36
C GLY A 121 17.30 1.73 -3.95
N LYS A 122 18.28 0.95 -3.48
CA LYS A 122 18.31 0.45 -2.11
C LYS A 122 18.46 1.58 -1.10
N SER A 123 19.40 2.51 -1.31
CA SER A 123 19.60 3.67 -0.44
C SER A 123 18.34 4.56 -0.39
N ALA A 124 17.69 4.81 -1.53
CA ALA A 124 16.45 5.57 -1.58
C ALA A 124 15.33 4.89 -0.79
N LEU A 125 15.18 3.57 -0.92
CA LEU A 125 14.18 2.81 -0.17
C LEU A 125 14.48 2.78 1.33
N GLU A 126 15.74 2.57 1.72
CA GLU A 126 16.17 2.57 3.11
C GLU A 126 15.89 3.89 3.83
N ALA A 127 15.93 5.02 3.13
CA ALA A 127 15.53 6.32 3.67
C ALA A 127 14.00 6.43 3.87
N MET A 128 13.19 5.83 3.00
CA MET A 128 11.73 5.93 3.04
C MET A 128 11.08 4.97 4.05
N ILE A 129 11.64 3.77 4.25
CA ILE A 129 11.02 2.73 5.11
C ILE A 129 10.78 3.19 6.55
N PRO A 130 11.74 3.82 7.27
CA PRO A 130 11.51 4.28 8.64
C PRO A 130 10.40 5.32 8.72
N GLU A 131 10.38 6.25 7.79
CA GLU A 131 9.37 7.30 7.74
C GLU A 131 7.98 6.73 7.45
N ASN A 132 7.87 5.82 6.48
CA ASN A 132 6.60 5.15 6.21
C ASN A 132 6.07 4.38 7.44
N LYS A 133 6.95 3.67 8.16
CA LYS A 133 6.58 3.01 9.42
C LYS A 133 6.08 4.01 10.47
N ARG A 134 6.76 5.15 10.61
CA ARG A 134 6.36 6.22 11.52
C ARG A 134 4.98 6.77 11.16
N TRP A 135 4.75 7.14 9.89
CA TRP A 135 3.45 7.67 9.45
C TRP A 135 2.29 6.71 9.70
N VAL A 136 2.48 5.41 9.43
CA VAL A 136 1.45 4.40 9.71
C VAL A 136 1.25 4.26 11.22
N SER A 137 2.32 4.26 12.02
CA SER A 137 2.23 4.22 13.49
C SER A 137 1.46 5.42 14.04
N ASP A 138 1.72 6.63 13.53
CA ASP A 138 1.03 7.85 13.95
C ASP A 138 -0.48 7.79 13.64
N LEU A 139 -0.88 7.17 12.52
CA LEU A 139 -2.29 6.97 12.18
C LEU A 139 -2.99 5.96 13.11
N MET A 140 -2.23 5.04 13.71
CA MET A 140 -2.75 4.00 14.62
C MET A 140 -2.63 4.38 16.10
N GLN A 141 -2.07 5.54 16.45
CA GLN A 141 -1.70 5.90 17.83
C GLN A 141 -2.88 5.94 18.82
N TYR A 142 -4.10 6.16 18.32
CA TYR A 142 -5.31 6.19 19.16
C TYR A 142 -6.04 4.84 19.22
N VAL A 143 -5.50 3.81 18.58
CA VAL A 143 -6.02 2.44 18.68
C VAL A 143 -5.27 1.73 19.79
N ASP A 144 -6.01 1.22 20.77
CA ASP A 144 -5.43 0.41 21.84
C ASP A 144 -4.66 -0.79 21.27
N ARG A 145 -3.52 -1.15 21.90
CA ARG A 145 -2.61 -2.17 21.35
C ARG A 145 -3.23 -3.57 21.32
N ASP A 146 -4.03 -3.92 22.32
CA ASP A 146 -4.69 -5.23 22.35
C ASP A 146 -5.77 -5.29 21.27
N ARG A 147 -6.51 -4.20 21.08
CA ARG A 147 -7.50 -4.07 20.01
C ARG A 147 -6.87 -4.00 18.61
N ALA A 148 -5.68 -3.43 18.47
CA ALA A 148 -4.94 -3.45 17.22
C ALA A 148 -4.49 -4.88 16.87
N SER A 149 -4.08 -5.69 17.87
CA SER A 149 -3.75 -7.10 17.67
C SER A 149 -4.98 -7.91 17.26
N GLU A 150 -6.11 -7.73 17.97
CA GLU A 150 -7.38 -8.37 17.62
C GLU A 150 -7.82 -8.03 16.18
N LEU A 151 -7.73 -6.75 15.79
CA LEU A 151 -8.03 -6.31 14.42
C LEU A 151 -7.13 -7.00 13.40
N TYR A 152 -5.83 -7.14 13.70
CA TYR A 152 -4.89 -7.82 12.81
C TYR A 152 -5.29 -9.28 12.59
N ASP A 153 -5.67 -9.99 13.65
CA ASP A 153 -6.09 -11.39 13.58
C ASP A 153 -7.41 -11.53 12.78
N LEU A 154 -8.41 -10.68 13.06
CA LEU A 154 -9.69 -10.66 12.33
C LEU A 154 -9.50 -10.34 10.83
N LEU A 155 -8.59 -9.46 10.49
CA LEU A 155 -8.23 -9.20 9.09
C LEU A 155 -7.51 -10.39 8.44
N GLY A 156 -6.76 -11.16 9.22
CA GLY A 156 -6.17 -12.43 8.81
C GLY A 156 -7.24 -13.46 8.44
N ASP A 157 -8.24 -13.64 9.28
CA ASP A 157 -9.38 -14.54 9.06
C ASP A 157 -10.18 -14.13 7.82
N LEU A 158 -10.44 -12.84 7.65
CA LEU A 158 -11.11 -12.31 6.48
C LEU A 158 -10.32 -12.60 5.19
N LYS A 159 -9.00 -12.38 5.20
CA LYS A 159 -8.13 -12.68 4.07
C LYS A 159 -8.19 -14.16 3.68
N GLU A 160 -8.12 -15.07 4.66
CA GLU A 160 -8.26 -16.51 4.41
C GLU A 160 -9.61 -16.87 3.81
N SER A 161 -10.69 -16.27 4.32
CA SER A 161 -12.04 -16.48 3.79
C SER A 161 -12.14 -16.08 2.33
N ILE A 162 -11.57 -14.94 1.96
CA ILE A 162 -11.54 -14.46 0.56
C ILE A 162 -10.77 -15.46 -0.32
N LEU A 163 -9.56 -15.88 0.10
CA LEU A 163 -8.75 -16.83 -0.66
C LEU A 163 -9.47 -18.18 -0.87
N LYS A 164 -10.15 -18.69 0.14
CA LYS A 164 -10.95 -19.93 0.04
C LYS A 164 -12.11 -19.77 -0.96
N SER A 165 -12.77 -18.61 -0.98
CA SER A 165 -13.87 -18.34 -1.91
C SER A 165 -13.42 -18.23 -3.38
N GLU A 166 -12.18 -17.82 -3.63
CA GLU A 166 -11.58 -17.75 -4.97
C GLU A 166 -11.10 -19.11 -5.47
N ALA A 167 -10.57 -19.95 -4.56
CA ALA A 167 -10.09 -21.30 -4.89
C ALA A 167 -11.22 -22.31 -5.18
N GLY A 168 -12.45 -22.04 -4.75
CA GLY A 168 -13.62 -22.88 -4.97
C GLY A 168 -14.39 -22.59 -6.27
N LYS A 169 -13.89 -21.71 -7.12
CA LYS A 169 -14.42 -21.39 -8.46
C LYS A 169 -13.54 -21.96 -9.54
#